data_b1890ad7e44d217e58571a19927ea07f
#
_entry.id   b1890ad7e44d217e58571a19927ea07f
#
_cell.length_a   1.000
_cell.length_b   1.000
_cell.length_c   1.000
_cell.angle_alpha   90.00
_cell.angle_beta   90.00
_cell.angle_gamma   90.00
#
_symmetry.space_group_name_H-M   'P 1'
#
loop_
_entity.id
_entity.type
_entity.pdbx_description
1 polymer ?
#
loop_
_entity_poly.entity_id
_entity_poly.type
_entity_poly.pdbx_seq_one_letter_code
_entity_poly.pdbx_strand_id
1 'polypeptide(L)'
;MRRSAIAAVLLLAGCGGDAAAPEPDRGPGPPAAAQERHFSPTRAAAPERPQGRWLTARVLAPVRLRATPGGRRLERLRPRTEFGSPKVLGVLRRRGRWLQVLAPERPNHRPAWVPAARVRLGGVDVSVHVDRSDRMLVVRRGRRVLRRLPVAVGRPGTETPTGRFAVTDRLRTGRPDSPYGCCALALSGHQTKLLAGWPGGDRLAVHATPQPETVGRAASLGCMRAKTRDMQALLQIVPLGAPLFVTA
;
A
#
# COMPACT_ATOMS: atom_id res chain seq x y z
N MET A 1 33.57 45.31 -35.87
CA MET A 1 33.94 45.30 -37.30
C MET A 1 33.07 44.32 -38.02
N ARG A 2 32.12 44.86 -38.77
CA ARG A 2 31.84 44.60 -40.20
C ARG A 2 31.37 43.17 -40.49
N ARG A 3 30.19 42.97 -40.91
CA ARG A 3 29.25 43.36 -42.01
C ARG A 3 28.89 42.10 -42.77
N SER A 4 27.61 41.79 -42.86
CA SER A 4 26.72 41.95 -44.04
C SER A 4 27.04 40.92 -45.14
N ALA A 5 26.19 40.37 -45.93
CA ALA A 5 24.81 40.61 -46.29
C ALA A 5 24.41 39.63 -47.44
N ILE A 6 23.08 39.53 -47.69
CA ILE A 6 22.35 39.55 -48.97
C ILE A 6 22.31 38.23 -49.77
N ALA A 7 21.19 37.57 -49.85
CA ALA A 7 20.03 37.62 -50.76
C ALA A 7 20.30 37.20 -52.20
N ALA A 8 19.50 36.29 -52.71
CA ALA A 8 18.89 36.37 -54.06
C ALA A 8 17.75 35.36 -54.25
N VAL A 9 16.66 35.88 -54.66
CA VAL A 9 15.43 35.32 -55.22
C VAL A 9 15.66 34.88 -56.65
N LEU A 10 15.03 33.77 -57.09
CA LEU A 10 14.68 33.58 -58.51
C LEU A 10 13.42 32.72 -58.63
N LEU A 11 12.37 33.34 -59.12
CA LEU A 11 11.14 32.79 -59.67
C LEU A 11 11.41 32.22 -61.06
N LEU A 12 10.77 31.07 -61.39
CA LEU A 12 10.36 30.75 -62.74
C LEU A 12 9.12 29.89 -62.76
N ALA A 13 8.14 30.35 -63.51
CA ALA A 13 6.85 29.74 -63.81
C ALA A 13 6.98 28.73 -64.97
N GLY A 14 6.02 27.78 -65.03
CA GLY A 14 5.88 26.91 -66.22
C GLY A 14 4.78 25.87 -66.10
N CYS A 15 3.60 26.20 -66.59
CA CYS A 15 2.63 25.48 -67.40
C CYS A 15 2.31 23.95 -67.18
N GLY A 16 1.09 23.65 -66.82
CA GLY A 16 0.09 22.98 -67.67
C GLY A 16 0.19 21.45 -67.80
N GLY A 17 -0.82 20.76 -67.32
CA GLY A 17 -1.09 19.37 -67.63
C GLY A 17 -2.30 18.87 -66.87
N ASP A 18 -3.45 18.80 -67.56
CA ASP A 18 -4.65 18.09 -67.13
C ASP A 18 -4.32 16.64 -66.83
N ALA A 19 -4.62 16.16 -65.65
CA ALA A 19 -4.64 14.76 -65.32
C ALA A 19 -5.80 14.48 -64.37
N ALA A 20 -6.56 13.43 -64.72
CA ALA A 20 -7.75 12.91 -64.11
C ALA A 20 -7.74 12.89 -62.57
N ALA A 21 -8.90 13.19 -61.97
CA ALA A 21 -9.17 13.05 -60.54
C ALA A 21 -8.99 11.59 -60.10
N PRO A 22 -8.19 11.32 -59.09
CA PRO A 22 -8.22 9.98 -58.43
C PRO A 22 -9.43 9.89 -57.53
N GLU A 23 -10.03 8.67 -57.51
CA GLU A 23 -11.09 8.28 -56.60
C GLU A 23 -10.65 8.52 -55.13
N PRO A 24 -11.61 8.82 -54.23
CA PRO A 24 -11.28 9.01 -52.83
C PRO A 24 -10.83 7.69 -52.21
N ASP A 25 -9.58 7.65 -51.81
CA ASP A 25 -8.98 6.62 -50.98
C ASP A 25 -9.81 6.48 -49.67
N ARG A 26 -10.47 5.37 -49.48
CA ARG A 26 -11.09 5.02 -48.21
C ARG A 26 -9.96 4.77 -47.23
N GLY A 27 -9.59 5.80 -46.50
CA GLY A 27 -8.65 5.70 -45.37
C GLY A 27 -9.02 4.54 -44.43
N PRO A 28 -8.04 3.95 -43.72
CA PRO A 28 -8.26 2.85 -42.81
C PRO A 28 -9.30 3.23 -41.77
N GLY A 29 -10.33 2.40 -41.62
CA GLY A 29 -11.37 2.53 -40.62
C GLY A 29 -10.80 2.73 -39.22
N PRO A 30 -11.58 3.33 -38.31
CA PRO A 30 -11.09 3.61 -36.95
C PRO A 30 -10.59 2.32 -36.31
N PRO A 31 -9.47 2.36 -35.55
CA PRO A 31 -8.95 1.20 -34.87
C PRO A 31 -10.05 0.62 -33.97
N ALA A 32 -10.23 -0.70 -34.06
CA ALA A 32 -11.16 -1.43 -33.22
C ALA A 32 -11.01 -0.95 -31.77
N ALA A 33 -12.11 -0.50 -31.19
CA ALA A 33 -12.18 -0.07 -29.81
C ALA A 33 -11.48 -1.15 -28.95
N ALA A 34 -10.42 -0.76 -28.27
CA ALA A 34 -9.76 -1.60 -27.29
C ALA A 34 -10.84 -2.06 -26.30
N GLN A 35 -11.18 -3.34 -26.35
CA GLN A 35 -12.06 -3.95 -25.37
C GLN A 35 -11.45 -3.69 -24.00
N GLU A 36 -12.00 -2.75 -23.26
CA GLU A 36 -11.74 -2.60 -21.84
C GLU A 36 -12.01 -3.95 -21.20
N ARG A 37 -10.93 -4.66 -20.88
CA ARG A 37 -11.03 -5.87 -20.08
C ARG A 37 -11.61 -5.44 -18.75
N HIS A 38 -12.90 -5.67 -18.57
CA HIS A 38 -13.54 -5.59 -17.27
C HIS A 38 -12.80 -6.55 -16.33
N PHE A 39 -11.92 -5.98 -15.53
CA PHE A 39 -11.31 -6.68 -14.43
C PHE A 39 -12.41 -6.96 -13.40
N SER A 40 -13.01 -8.15 -13.48
CA SER A 40 -13.82 -8.69 -12.39
C SER A 40 -12.85 -9.14 -11.30
N PRO A 41 -12.77 -8.46 -10.16
CA PRO A 41 -11.96 -8.96 -9.07
C PRO A 41 -12.61 -10.26 -8.58
N THR A 42 -11.92 -11.38 -8.72
CA THR A 42 -12.29 -12.62 -8.05
C THR A 42 -12.31 -12.33 -6.56
N ARG A 43 -13.51 -12.16 -6.05
CA ARG A 43 -13.83 -11.76 -4.70
C ARG A 43 -13.48 -12.89 -3.75
N ALA A 44 -12.29 -12.89 -3.18
CA ALA A 44 -12.09 -13.55 -1.92
C ALA A 44 -13.06 -12.87 -0.94
N ALA A 45 -14.12 -13.56 -0.54
CA ALA A 45 -15.18 -13.03 0.30
C ALA A 45 -14.59 -12.56 1.63
N ALA A 46 -14.31 -11.27 1.74
CA ALA A 46 -14.08 -10.66 3.03
C ALA A 46 -15.41 -10.71 3.80
N PRO A 47 -15.42 -11.13 5.06
CA PRO A 47 -16.65 -11.20 5.85
C PRO A 47 -17.33 -9.83 5.83
N GLU A 48 -18.62 -9.82 5.44
CA GLU A 48 -19.46 -8.62 5.45
C GLU A 48 -19.41 -7.98 6.84
N ARG A 49 -18.99 -6.72 6.88
CA ARG A 49 -18.92 -5.95 8.12
C ARG A 49 -19.92 -4.83 8.10
N PRO A 50 -20.49 -4.50 9.29
CA PRO A 50 -21.40 -3.35 9.40
C PRO A 50 -20.76 -2.13 8.80
N GLN A 51 -21.54 -1.38 8.05
CA GLN A 51 -21.14 -0.27 7.18
C GLN A 51 -19.98 0.58 7.72
N GLY A 52 -18.80 0.39 7.17
CA GLY A 52 -17.72 1.37 7.14
C GLY A 52 -16.77 1.42 8.33
N ARG A 53 -16.99 0.71 9.44
CA ARG A 53 -16.15 0.86 10.63
C ARG A 53 -15.36 -0.40 10.97
N TRP A 54 -14.01 -0.27 10.99
CA TRP A 54 -13.11 -1.32 11.45
C TRP A 54 -12.84 -1.13 12.94
N LEU A 55 -13.15 -2.14 13.75
CA LEU A 55 -12.90 -2.09 15.19
C LEU A 55 -11.40 -2.08 15.49
N THR A 56 -11.02 -1.29 16.49
CA THR A 56 -9.67 -1.21 17.03
C THR A 56 -9.70 -1.36 18.54
N ALA A 57 -8.55 -1.75 19.12
CA ALA A 57 -8.40 -1.92 20.56
C ALA A 57 -7.10 -1.23 21.01
N ARG A 58 -7.22 -0.09 21.71
CA ARG A 58 -6.07 0.63 22.28
C ARG A 58 -5.70 0.04 23.64
N VAL A 59 -4.45 -0.38 23.77
CA VAL A 59 -3.89 -0.88 25.02
C VAL A 59 -3.54 0.31 25.91
N LEU A 60 -4.15 0.40 27.11
CA LEU A 60 -3.94 1.50 28.07
C LEU A 60 -3.00 1.10 29.21
N ALA A 61 -3.00 -0.18 29.58
CA ALA A 61 -2.13 -0.75 30.61
C ALA A 61 -1.61 -2.11 30.11
N PRO A 62 -0.52 -2.64 30.67
CA PRO A 62 0.02 -3.92 30.24
C PRO A 62 -1.05 -5.02 30.31
N VAL A 63 -1.22 -5.75 29.20
CA VAL A 63 -2.21 -6.83 29.07
C VAL A 63 -1.56 -8.07 28.43
N ARG A 64 -1.96 -9.25 28.87
CA ARG A 64 -1.49 -10.51 28.26
C ARG A 64 -2.41 -10.95 27.13
N LEU A 65 -1.80 -11.30 26.02
CA LEU A 65 -2.46 -12.04 24.95
C LEU A 65 -2.80 -13.46 25.42
N ARG A 66 -3.83 -14.03 24.80
CA ARG A 66 -4.26 -15.42 25.00
C ARG A 66 -4.37 -16.14 23.66
N ALA A 67 -4.06 -17.45 23.66
CA ALA A 67 -4.20 -18.26 22.45
C ALA A 67 -5.68 -18.43 22.04
N THR A 68 -6.56 -18.59 23.03
CA THR A 68 -8.02 -18.69 22.91
C THR A 68 -8.68 -17.85 24.00
N PRO A 69 -9.98 -17.56 23.91
CA PRO A 69 -10.72 -16.92 25.01
C PRO A 69 -10.54 -17.69 26.32
N GLY A 70 -9.94 -17.04 27.34
CA GLY A 70 -9.62 -17.66 28.64
C GLY A 70 -8.45 -18.65 28.64
N GLY A 71 -7.94 -19.03 27.48
CA GLY A 71 -6.92 -20.07 27.34
C GLY A 71 -5.51 -19.66 27.71
N ARG A 72 -4.52 -20.41 27.20
CA ARG A 72 -3.08 -20.24 27.48
C ARG A 72 -2.61 -18.82 27.31
N ARG A 73 -1.82 -18.33 28.26
CA ARG A 73 -1.19 -17.01 28.21
C ARG A 73 -0.08 -16.99 27.15
N LEU A 74 -0.03 -15.87 26.41
CA LEU A 74 1.00 -15.57 25.43
C LEU A 74 1.78 -14.33 25.89
N GLU A 75 2.30 -13.58 24.94
CA GLU A 75 3.11 -12.39 25.16
C GLU A 75 2.35 -11.33 25.95
N ARG A 76 3.10 -10.48 26.65
CA ARG A 76 2.56 -9.33 27.37
C ARG A 76 2.71 -8.08 26.51
N LEU A 77 1.60 -7.47 26.17
CA LEU A 77 1.59 -6.19 25.47
C LEU A 77 1.84 -5.05 26.44
N ARG A 78 2.63 -4.08 26.00
CA ARG A 78 2.80 -2.77 26.64
C ARG A 78 1.88 -1.75 25.96
N PRO A 79 1.57 -0.60 26.61
CA PRO A 79 0.73 0.46 26.02
C PRO A 79 1.34 1.16 24.81
N ARG A 80 2.65 1.04 24.60
CA ARG A 80 3.38 1.58 23.47
C ARG A 80 4.02 0.47 22.63
N THR A 81 4.20 0.74 21.35
CA THR A 81 4.98 -0.09 20.44
C THR A 81 6.47 0.08 20.71
N GLU A 82 7.31 -0.72 20.08
CA GLU A 82 8.78 -0.57 20.08
C GLU A 82 9.24 0.77 19.48
N PHE A 83 8.42 1.36 18.62
CA PHE A 83 8.67 2.68 17.99
C PHE A 83 8.05 3.85 18.79
N GLY A 84 7.50 3.59 19.99
CA GLY A 84 6.95 4.62 20.86
C GLY A 84 5.51 5.05 20.56
N SER A 85 4.88 4.55 19.52
CA SER A 85 3.46 4.87 19.22
C SER A 85 2.52 4.29 20.27
N PRO A 86 1.34 4.92 20.50
CA PRO A 86 0.26 4.26 21.24
C PRO A 86 -0.07 2.91 20.61
N LYS A 87 -0.11 1.83 21.39
CA LYS A 87 -0.42 0.50 20.86
C LYS A 87 -1.91 0.37 20.56
N VAL A 88 -2.25 0.39 19.27
CA VAL A 88 -3.60 0.22 18.75
C VAL A 88 -3.62 -1.05 17.87
N LEU A 89 -4.41 -2.03 18.30
CA LEU A 89 -4.54 -3.33 17.65
C LEU A 89 -5.74 -3.31 16.70
N GLY A 90 -5.60 -3.93 15.53
CA GLY A 90 -6.74 -4.24 14.66
C GLY A 90 -7.55 -5.39 15.25
N VAL A 91 -8.87 -5.20 15.39
CA VAL A 91 -9.77 -6.25 15.88
C VAL A 91 -10.32 -7.02 14.69
N LEU A 92 -10.22 -8.35 14.75
CA LEU A 92 -10.77 -9.26 13.74
C LEU A 92 -12.22 -9.61 14.04
N ARG A 93 -12.50 -9.97 15.29
CA ARG A 93 -13.84 -10.32 15.77
C ARG A 93 -13.95 -10.21 17.28
N ARG A 94 -15.18 -10.18 17.77
CA ARG A 94 -15.53 -10.24 19.21
C ARG A 94 -16.22 -11.56 19.52
N ARG A 95 -15.88 -12.17 20.67
CA ARG A 95 -16.56 -13.34 21.23
C ARG A 95 -16.80 -13.09 22.73
N GLY A 96 -18.03 -12.71 23.06
CA GLY A 96 -18.39 -12.28 24.42
C GLY A 96 -17.48 -11.15 24.91
N ARG A 97 -16.78 -11.37 26.01
CA ARG A 97 -15.82 -10.44 26.62
C ARG A 97 -14.42 -10.45 26.00
N TRP A 98 -14.19 -11.18 24.91
CA TRP A 98 -12.90 -11.35 24.27
C TRP A 98 -12.88 -10.73 22.87
N LEU A 99 -11.74 -10.14 22.53
CA LEU A 99 -11.44 -9.58 21.21
C LEU A 99 -10.30 -10.38 20.58
N GLN A 100 -10.51 -10.87 19.37
CA GLN A 100 -9.43 -11.41 18.56
C GLN A 100 -8.73 -10.27 17.84
N VAL A 101 -7.41 -10.17 18.00
CA VAL A 101 -6.64 -9.04 17.57
C VAL A 101 -5.41 -9.44 16.74
N LEU A 102 -5.00 -8.53 15.86
CA LEU A 102 -3.71 -8.57 15.20
C LEU A 102 -2.72 -7.78 16.07
N ALA A 103 -1.66 -8.43 16.49
CA ALA A 103 -0.61 -7.83 17.32
C ALA A 103 0.75 -8.10 16.72
N PRO A 104 1.66 -7.10 16.69
CA PRO A 104 3.00 -7.27 16.13
C PRO A 104 3.89 -8.26 16.88
N GLU A 105 3.51 -8.62 18.08
CA GLU A 105 4.19 -9.68 18.86
C GLU A 105 3.80 -11.10 18.44
N ARG A 106 2.97 -11.21 17.39
CA ARG A 106 2.50 -12.52 16.89
C ARG A 106 2.96 -12.77 15.48
N PRO A 107 3.31 -14.02 15.14
CA PRO A 107 3.58 -14.40 13.76
C PRO A 107 2.39 -14.09 12.84
N ASN A 108 2.65 -13.92 11.56
CA ASN A 108 1.61 -13.75 10.54
C ASN A 108 0.56 -14.89 10.65
N HIS A 109 -0.70 -14.57 10.39
CA HIS A 109 -1.84 -15.50 10.43
C HIS A 109 -2.08 -16.16 11.81
N ARG A 110 -1.42 -15.70 12.88
CA ARG A 110 -1.59 -16.21 14.25
C ARG A 110 -2.17 -15.13 15.18
N PRO A 111 -3.44 -14.70 14.96
CA PRO A 111 -4.07 -13.71 15.84
C PRO A 111 -4.19 -14.27 17.26
N ALA A 112 -4.33 -13.37 18.22
CA ALA A 112 -4.48 -13.70 19.61
C ALA A 112 -5.70 -13.00 20.22
N TRP A 113 -6.00 -13.28 21.50
CA TRP A 113 -7.17 -12.77 22.18
C TRP A 113 -6.77 -11.86 23.36
N VAL A 114 -7.51 -10.76 23.53
CA VAL A 114 -7.42 -9.88 24.70
C VAL A 114 -8.79 -9.70 25.35
N PRO A 115 -8.87 -9.53 26.69
CA PRO A 115 -10.13 -9.16 27.34
C PRO A 115 -10.55 -7.75 26.89
N ALA A 116 -11.81 -7.57 26.49
CA ALA A 116 -12.34 -6.26 26.07
C ALA A 116 -12.25 -5.20 27.16
N ALA A 117 -12.43 -5.60 28.43
CA ALA A 117 -12.33 -4.71 29.59
C ALA A 117 -10.91 -4.17 29.85
N ARG A 118 -9.87 -4.72 29.19
CA ARG A 118 -8.47 -4.31 29.39
C ARG A 118 -7.94 -3.40 28.27
N VAL A 119 -8.79 -2.97 27.35
CA VAL A 119 -8.46 -2.12 26.21
C VAL A 119 -9.57 -1.11 25.98
N ARG A 120 -9.23 0.02 25.37
CA ARG A 120 -10.24 0.99 24.89
C ARG A 120 -10.64 0.62 23.48
N LEU A 121 -11.92 0.31 23.29
CA LEU A 121 -12.46 0.10 21.94
C LEU A 121 -12.55 1.41 21.17
N GLY A 122 -12.29 1.34 19.90
CA GLY A 122 -12.44 2.41 18.94
C GLY A 122 -12.81 1.86 17.57
N GLY A 123 -12.79 2.71 16.57
CA GLY A 123 -13.01 2.28 15.20
C GLY A 123 -12.36 3.25 14.23
N VAL A 124 -12.02 2.73 13.05
CA VAL A 124 -11.52 3.48 11.91
C VAL A 124 -12.34 3.13 10.68
N ASP A 125 -12.49 4.07 9.76
CA ASP A 125 -13.24 3.90 8.51
C ASP A 125 -12.33 3.74 7.29
N VAL A 126 -11.02 3.87 7.50
CA VAL A 126 -9.99 3.73 6.45
C VAL A 126 -9.44 2.33 6.43
N SER A 127 -9.24 1.79 5.23
CA SER A 127 -8.53 0.54 4.96
C SER A 127 -7.54 0.71 3.82
N VAL A 128 -6.48 -0.08 3.82
CA VAL A 128 -5.44 -0.10 2.80
C VAL A 128 -5.46 -1.49 2.13
N HIS A 129 -5.39 -1.51 0.82
CA HIS A 129 -5.39 -2.73 0.01
C HIS A 129 -4.18 -2.70 -0.91
N VAL A 130 -3.38 -3.73 -0.89
CA VAL A 130 -2.21 -3.90 -1.75
C VAL A 130 -2.41 -5.14 -2.58
N ASP A 131 -2.39 -4.98 -3.87
CA ASP A 131 -2.29 -6.05 -4.84
C ASP A 131 -0.83 -6.21 -5.25
N ARG A 132 -0.25 -7.39 -4.99
CA ARG A 132 1.15 -7.66 -5.30
C ARG A 132 1.38 -7.85 -6.79
N SER A 133 0.43 -8.49 -7.48
CA SER A 133 0.54 -8.76 -8.92
C SER A 133 0.51 -7.46 -9.72
N ASP A 134 -0.42 -6.56 -9.37
CA ASP A 134 -0.56 -5.24 -9.98
C ASP A 134 0.43 -4.21 -9.42
N ARG A 135 1.07 -4.53 -8.28
CA ARG A 135 1.94 -3.59 -7.55
C ARG A 135 1.27 -2.27 -7.24
N MET A 136 0.01 -2.37 -6.85
CA MET A 136 -0.86 -1.22 -6.57
C MET A 136 -1.31 -1.21 -5.12
N LEU A 137 -1.31 -0.01 -4.54
CA LEU A 137 -1.87 0.26 -3.23
C LEU A 137 -3.10 1.16 -3.38
N VAL A 138 -4.21 0.75 -2.77
CA VAL A 138 -5.48 1.50 -2.77
C VAL A 138 -5.88 1.79 -1.33
N VAL A 139 -6.12 3.06 -1.01
CA VAL A 139 -6.71 3.49 0.26
C VAL A 139 -8.19 3.75 0.06
N ARG A 140 -9.00 3.19 0.95
CA ARG A 140 -10.46 3.33 0.92
C ARG A 140 -10.98 3.89 2.23
N ARG A 141 -12.05 4.67 2.14
CA ARG A 141 -12.92 5.03 3.28
C ARG A 141 -14.29 4.44 2.99
N GLY A 142 -14.65 3.36 3.70
CA GLY A 142 -15.79 2.55 3.30
C GLY A 142 -15.67 2.09 1.84
N ARG A 143 -16.64 2.44 0.99
CA ARG A 143 -16.64 2.11 -0.45
C ARG A 143 -15.85 3.10 -1.32
N ARG A 144 -15.60 4.33 -0.82
CA ARG A 144 -14.92 5.39 -1.57
C ARG A 144 -13.42 5.15 -1.64
N VAL A 145 -12.85 5.21 -2.83
CA VAL A 145 -11.40 5.24 -3.04
C VAL A 145 -10.89 6.66 -2.74
N LEU A 146 -9.95 6.75 -1.81
CA LEU A 146 -9.28 8.01 -1.45
C LEU A 146 -7.98 8.20 -2.22
N ARG A 147 -7.24 7.11 -2.45
CA ARG A 147 -5.94 7.11 -3.15
C ARG A 147 -5.74 5.79 -3.87
N ARG A 148 -5.07 5.86 -5.00
CA ARG A 148 -4.51 4.71 -5.74
C ARG A 148 -3.12 5.11 -6.18
N LEU A 149 -2.13 4.29 -5.88
CA LEU A 149 -0.73 4.58 -6.19
C LEU A 149 0.07 3.29 -6.42
N PRO A 150 1.05 3.32 -7.33
CA PRO A 150 1.96 2.19 -7.50
C PRO A 150 2.90 2.07 -6.29
N VAL A 151 3.27 0.83 -5.99
CA VAL A 151 4.23 0.50 -4.93
C VAL A 151 5.24 -0.52 -5.42
N ALA A 152 6.48 -0.47 -4.94
CA ALA A 152 7.34 -1.62 -5.04
C ALA A 152 6.89 -2.67 -4.02
N VAL A 153 7.03 -3.93 -4.37
CA VAL A 153 6.74 -5.09 -3.51
C VAL A 153 7.97 -5.98 -3.39
N GLY A 154 7.91 -6.98 -2.53
CA GLY A 154 8.99 -7.96 -2.37
C GLY A 154 9.33 -8.67 -3.67
N ARG A 155 10.65 -8.78 -3.96
CA ARG A 155 11.16 -9.52 -5.09
C ARG A 155 11.03 -11.03 -4.88
N PRO A 156 11.19 -11.86 -5.94
CA PRO A 156 11.25 -13.31 -5.80
C PRO A 156 12.24 -13.74 -4.70
N GLY A 157 11.83 -14.67 -3.86
CA GLY A 157 12.58 -15.12 -2.68
C GLY A 157 12.34 -14.31 -1.40
N THR A 158 11.85 -13.07 -1.52
CA THR A 158 11.50 -12.21 -0.38
C THR A 158 10.16 -11.50 -0.60
N GLU A 159 9.20 -12.21 -1.17
CA GLU A 159 7.88 -11.69 -1.51
C GLU A 159 7.21 -11.03 -0.31
N THR A 160 6.48 -9.96 -0.55
CA THR A 160 5.61 -9.36 0.48
C THR A 160 4.59 -10.40 0.94
N PRO A 161 4.56 -10.78 2.22
CA PRO A 161 3.58 -11.74 2.74
C PRO A 161 2.14 -11.28 2.51
N THR A 162 1.31 -12.20 2.01
CA THR A 162 -0.13 -11.96 1.86
C THR A 162 -0.84 -12.05 3.20
N GLY A 163 -2.05 -11.46 3.28
CA GLY A 163 -2.89 -11.55 4.45
C GLY A 163 -3.44 -10.22 4.93
N ARG A 164 -3.98 -10.24 6.14
CA ARG A 164 -4.51 -9.06 6.81
C ARG A 164 -3.60 -8.64 7.95
N PHE A 165 -3.20 -7.40 7.93
CA PHE A 165 -2.38 -6.74 8.92
C PHE A 165 -3.10 -5.52 9.50
N ALA A 166 -2.54 -4.91 10.55
CA ALA A 166 -2.97 -3.63 11.09
C ALA A 166 -1.81 -2.65 11.04
N VAL A 167 -2.10 -1.39 10.79
CA VAL A 167 -1.12 -0.29 10.92
C VAL A 167 -0.87 -0.06 12.41
N THR A 168 0.38 -0.24 12.83
CA THR A 168 0.79 -0.13 14.24
C THR A 168 1.47 1.18 14.57
N ASP A 169 2.17 1.76 13.58
CA ASP A 169 2.94 2.98 13.76
C ASP A 169 2.86 3.88 12.53
N ARG A 170 2.97 5.18 12.78
CA ARG A 170 3.07 6.24 11.78
C ARG A 170 4.35 7.00 12.07
N LEU A 171 5.40 6.69 11.33
CA LEU A 171 6.75 7.13 11.64
C LEU A 171 7.22 8.19 10.64
N ARG A 172 7.90 9.22 11.16
CA ARG A 172 8.72 10.14 10.39
C ARG A 172 10.18 9.84 10.72
N THR A 173 11.00 9.58 9.71
CA THR A 173 12.41 9.22 9.92
C THR A 173 13.26 10.43 10.30
N GLY A 174 12.83 11.63 9.89
CA GLY A 174 13.63 12.86 10.04
C GLY A 174 14.90 12.90 9.18
N ARG A 175 15.14 11.84 8.38
CA ARG A 175 16.37 11.66 7.59
C ARG A 175 16.01 11.33 6.15
N PRO A 176 16.35 12.20 5.17
CA PRO A 176 16.09 11.95 3.75
C PRO A 176 16.86 10.74 3.19
N ASP A 177 18.05 10.48 3.70
CA ASP A 177 18.96 9.38 3.34
C ASP A 177 18.58 8.02 3.97
N SER A 178 17.57 8.00 4.83
CA SER A 178 17.10 6.76 5.42
C SER A 178 16.67 5.75 4.33
N PRO A 179 17.00 4.46 4.45
CA PRO A 179 16.48 3.44 3.54
C PRO A 179 14.94 3.35 3.53
N TYR A 180 14.28 3.91 4.55
CA TYR A 180 12.83 4.07 4.64
C TYR A 180 12.33 5.42 4.10
N GLY A 181 13.22 6.25 3.53
CA GLY A 181 12.91 7.60 3.06
C GLY A 181 12.40 8.50 4.20
N CYS A 182 11.48 9.41 3.90
CA CYS A 182 10.94 10.36 4.88
C CYS A 182 10.12 9.71 6.00
N CYS A 183 9.53 8.55 5.75
CA CYS A 183 8.42 8.13 6.59
C CYS A 183 7.93 6.71 6.29
N ALA A 184 7.28 6.10 7.29
CA ALA A 184 6.77 4.74 7.21
C ALA A 184 5.44 4.56 7.98
N LEU A 185 4.62 3.63 7.49
CA LEU A 185 3.53 2.99 8.21
C LEU A 185 4.00 1.58 8.57
N ALA A 186 4.38 1.34 9.82
CA ALA A 186 4.71 -0.01 10.26
C ALA A 186 3.44 -0.84 10.45
N LEU A 187 3.55 -2.14 10.21
CA LEU A 187 2.42 -3.08 10.23
C LEU A 187 2.57 -4.10 11.35
N SER A 188 1.51 -4.78 11.69
CA SER A 188 1.54 -5.93 12.61
C SER A 188 2.15 -7.19 11.98
N GLY A 189 2.53 -7.14 10.72
CA GLY A 189 3.07 -8.28 9.98
C GLY A 189 4.59 -8.33 9.97
N HIS A 190 5.12 -9.50 9.61
CA HIS A 190 6.53 -9.81 9.58
C HIS A 190 6.95 -10.37 8.22
N GLN A 191 8.15 -10.06 7.77
CA GLN A 191 8.79 -10.77 6.68
C GLN A 191 9.32 -12.11 7.19
N THR A 192 8.87 -13.20 6.56
CA THR A 192 9.22 -14.56 6.97
C THR A 192 10.44 -15.13 6.22
N LYS A 193 10.92 -14.42 5.21
CA LYS A 193 12.06 -14.81 4.37
C LYS A 193 13.11 -13.69 4.40
N LEU A 194 13.87 -13.62 5.49
CA LEU A 194 14.94 -12.65 5.64
C LEU A 194 16.22 -13.17 4.97
N LEU A 195 17.00 -12.25 4.41
CA LEU A 195 18.33 -12.56 3.92
C LEU A 195 19.30 -12.79 5.11
N ALA A 196 20.25 -13.71 4.94
CA ALA A 196 21.30 -13.91 5.92
C ALA A 196 22.04 -12.58 6.19
N GLY A 197 22.26 -12.27 7.47
CA GLY A 197 22.94 -11.04 7.88
C GLY A 197 22.12 -9.75 7.76
N TRP A 198 20.81 -9.82 7.49
CA TRP A 198 19.97 -8.63 7.43
C TRP A 198 19.78 -7.99 8.83
N PRO A 199 20.24 -6.73 9.05
CA PRO A 199 20.19 -6.08 10.37
C PRO A 199 18.87 -5.34 10.62
N GLY A 200 17.99 -5.18 9.61
CA GLY A 200 16.83 -4.29 9.64
C GLY A 200 15.58 -4.83 10.35
N GLY A 201 15.66 -6.01 10.99
CA GLY A 201 14.50 -6.68 11.59
C GLY A 201 13.53 -7.24 10.53
N ASP A 202 12.40 -7.77 10.98
CA ASP A 202 11.43 -8.49 10.14
C ASP A 202 10.09 -7.75 9.97
N ARG A 203 9.92 -6.58 10.61
CA ARG A 203 8.65 -5.85 10.57
C ARG A 203 8.32 -5.35 9.17
N LEU A 204 7.14 -5.71 8.69
CA LEU A 204 6.62 -5.17 7.44
C LEU A 204 6.22 -3.71 7.59
N ALA A 205 6.43 -2.96 6.52
CA ALA A 205 6.01 -1.56 6.43
C ALA A 205 5.59 -1.18 5.01
N VAL A 206 4.79 -0.12 4.91
CA VAL A 206 4.72 0.73 3.72
C VAL A 206 5.58 1.95 4.02
N HIS A 207 6.58 2.24 3.20
CA HIS A 207 7.51 3.33 3.48
C HIS A 207 7.93 4.08 2.22
N ALA A 208 8.45 5.29 2.39
CA ALA A 208 9.08 6.01 1.29
C ALA A 208 10.39 5.35 0.87
N THR A 209 10.92 5.74 -0.26
CA THR A 209 12.18 5.20 -0.76
C THR A 209 13.05 6.31 -1.35
N PRO A 210 14.37 6.27 -1.14
CA PRO A 210 15.31 7.10 -1.88
C PRO A 210 15.53 6.62 -3.32
N GLN A 211 14.94 5.45 -3.69
CA GLN A 211 15.04 4.83 -5.01
C GLN A 211 13.65 4.81 -5.69
N PRO A 212 13.11 5.96 -6.12
CA PRO A 212 11.74 6.07 -6.68
C PRO A 212 11.54 5.28 -7.98
N GLU A 213 12.60 4.95 -8.70
CA GLU A 213 12.59 4.13 -9.92
C GLU A 213 12.21 2.67 -9.65
N THR A 214 12.30 2.22 -8.39
CA THR A 214 11.87 0.87 -7.97
C THR A 214 10.36 0.75 -7.78
N VAL A 215 9.65 1.87 -7.66
CA VAL A 215 8.18 1.89 -7.46
C VAL A 215 7.48 1.29 -8.67
N GLY A 216 6.55 0.38 -8.43
CA GLY A 216 5.89 -0.42 -9.47
C GLY A 216 6.64 -1.69 -9.86
N ARG A 217 7.72 -2.03 -9.16
CA ARG A 217 8.52 -3.24 -9.42
C ARG A 217 8.53 -4.20 -8.22
N ALA A 218 8.83 -5.47 -8.47
CA ALA A 218 9.15 -6.45 -7.43
C ALA A 218 10.64 -6.32 -7.06
N ALA A 219 10.98 -5.36 -6.19
CA ALA A 219 12.36 -4.92 -5.96
C ALA A 219 12.74 -4.79 -4.48
N SER A 220 11.80 -5.00 -3.54
CA SER A 220 12.08 -4.88 -2.11
C SER A 220 12.41 -6.22 -1.46
N LEU A 221 12.77 -6.17 -0.17
CA LEU A 221 12.92 -7.35 0.69
C LEU A 221 11.63 -7.69 1.45
N GLY A 222 10.48 -7.27 0.93
CA GLY A 222 9.16 -7.58 1.49
C GLY A 222 8.34 -6.37 1.88
N CYS A 223 8.92 -5.27 2.30
CA CYS A 223 8.20 -4.01 2.53
C CYS A 223 7.67 -3.43 1.22
N MET A 224 6.60 -2.66 1.31
CA MET A 224 6.03 -1.93 0.18
C MET A 224 6.65 -0.53 0.13
N ARG A 225 7.23 -0.17 -1.02
CA ARG A 225 7.86 1.14 -1.20
C ARG A 225 7.00 2.05 -2.05
N ALA A 226 6.80 3.29 -1.61
CA ALA A 226 6.09 4.31 -2.36
C ALA A 226 6.96 5.57 -2.52
N LYS A 227 6.58 6.45 -3.44
CA LYS A 227 7.24 7.76 -3.59
C LYS A 227 7.03 8.60 -2.33
N THR A 228 7.99 9.46 -2.01
CA THR A 228 7.96 10.34 -0.81
C THR A 228 6.65 11.11 -0.70
N ARG A 229 6.19 11.75 -1.79
CA ARG A 229 4.93 12.51 -1.84
C ARG A 229 3.73 11.64 -1.47
N ASP A 230 3.68 10.41 -1.98
CA ASP A 230 2.58 9.49 -1.73
C ASP A 230 2.59 9.03 -0.27
N MET A 231 3.75 8.71 0.29
CA MET A 231 3.88 8.34 1.69
C MET A 231 3.51 9.46 2.66
N GLN A 232 3.86 10.71 2.35
CA GLN A 232 3.42 11.87 3.12
C GLN A 232 1.89 11.97 3.15
N ALA A 233 1.23 11.76 2.01
CA ALA A 233 -0.23 11.72 1.93
C ALA A 233 -0.82 10.53 2.72
N LEU A 234 -0.22 9.33 2.62
CA LEU A 234 -0.65 8.16 3.39
C LEU A 234 -0.58 8.40 4.89
N LEU A 235 0.49 9.05 5.37
CA LEU A 235 0.62 9.40 6.79
C LEU A 235 -0.50 10.34 7.27
N GLN A 236 -1.08 11.18 6.41
CA GLN A 236 -2.18 12.06 6.80
C GLN A 236 -3.51 11.32 6.94
N ILE A 237 -3.76 10.31 6.10
CA ILE A 237 -5.08 9.70 5.95
C ILE A 237 -5.22 8.33 6.60
N VAL A 238 -4.12 7.59 6.83
CA VAL A 238 -4.17 6.23 7.38
C VAL A 238 -3.94 6.25 8.89
N PRO A 239 -4.97 5.95 9.71
CA PRO A 239 -4.84 5.96 11.17
C PRO A 239 -4.21 4.68 11.72
N LEU A 240 -3.75 4.72 12.99
CA LEU A 240 -3.37 3.53 13.73
C LEU A 240 -4.55 2.56 13.85
N GLY A 241 -4.27 1.27 13.74
CA GLY A 241 -5.27 0.20 13.76
C GLY A 241 -6.00 -0.01 12.44
N ALA A 242 -5.76 0.83 11.42
CA ALA A 242 -6.34 0.63 10.08
C ALA A 242 -5.93 -0.74 9.53
N PRO A 243 -6.87 -1.53 8.99
CA PRO A 243 -6.53 -2.78 8.34
C PRO A 243 -5.80 -2.52 7.02
N LEU A 244 -4.76 -3.34 6.80
CA LEU A 244 -4.06 -3.43 5.53
C LEU A 244 -4.17 -4.87 5.04
N PHE A 245 -4.66 -5.02 3.81
CA PHE A 245 -4.81 -6.30 3.12
C PHE A 245 -3.77 -6.39 2.02
N VAL A 246 -3.06 -7.50 1.97
CA VAL A 246 -2.15 -7.84 0.87
C VAL A 246 -2.71 -9.07 0.17
N THR A 247 -3.01 -8.94 -1.12
CA THR A 247 -3.42 -10.02 -2.02
C THR A 247 -2.29 -10.37 -2.98
N ALA A 248 -2.41 -11.57 -3.59
CA ALA A 248 -1.44 -12.05 -4.59
C ALA A 248 -1.61 -11.32 -5.91
#